data_f3a63f54df8742f3e40a713e7b7a0c75
#
_entry.id   f3a63f54df8742f3e40a713e7b7a0c75
#
_cell.length_a   1.000
_cell.length_b   1.000
_cell.length_c   1.000
_cell.angle_alpha   90.00
_cell.angle_beta   90.00
_cell.angle_gamma   90.00
#
_symmetry.space_group_name_H-M   'P 1'
#
loop_
_entity.id
_entity.type
_entity.pdbx_description
1 polymer ?
#
loop_
_entity_poly.entity_id
_entity_poly.type
_entity_poly.pdbx_seq_one_letter_code
_entity_poly.pdbx_strand_id
1 'polypeptide(L)'
;SLTPYIQSAELDWQVPKGSWKVLFFVCAKDGDPNADYLDPEAVKLFVKETHQAYYDRFADDFGDAIIETFFDEPTMYRAEGRMWTDKFNEKFRVRYGHSPELLYPALWYDIGEETQSARNRLFGLRATLYAEGFMKTIQEWASAHGIYSTGHQDQEEIQNPVSVAGDLMLCGKYMDIPGIDKIG
;
A
#
# COMPACT_ATOMS: atom_id res chain seq x y z
N SER A 1 24.76 1.37 2.71
CA SER A 1 23.94 2.51 2.26
C SER A 1 24.79 3.77 2.17
N LEU A 2 24.58 4.56 1.12
CA LEU A 2 25.19 5.89 0.94
C LEU A 2 24.29 7.04 1.40
N THR A 3 23.09 6.72 1.89
CA THR A 3 22.10 7.71 2.34
C THR A 3 22.67 8.75 3.32
N PRO A 4 23.52 8.39 4.29
CA PRO A 4 24.12 9.37 5.20
C PRO A 4 25.05 10.41 4.55
N TYR A 5 25.49 10.14 3.31
CA TYR A 5 26.38 11.04 2.55
C TYR A 5 25.63 11.95 1.57
N ILE A 6 24.29 11.89 1.58
CA ILE A 6 23.44 12.76 0.75
C ILE A 6 23.10 14.01 1.55
N GLN A 7 23.47 15.17 1.02
CA GLN A 7 23.13 16.50 1.55
C GLN A 7 22.63 17.39 0.42
N SER A 8 21.51 18.08 0.64
CA SER A 8 20.94 19.01 -0.35
C SER A 8 20.76 18.40 -1.75
N ALA A 9 20.35 17.13 -1.83
CA ALA A 9 20.23 16.34 -3.05
C ALA A 9 21.56 16.05 -3.78
N GLU A 10 22.69 16.29 -3.15
CA GLU A 10 24.01 15.96 -3.65
C GLU A 10 24.60 14.79 -2.87
N LEU A 11 25.29 13.88 -3.57
CA LEU A 11 26.04 12.77 -2.99
C LEU A 11 27.53 13.13 -2.99
N ASP A 12 28.09 13.39 -1.81
CA ASP A 12 29.53 13.50 -1.63
C ASP A 12 30.07 12.19 -1.02
N TRP A 13 30.76 11.42 -1.85
CA TRP A 13 31.30 10.11 -1.46
C TRP A 13 32.67 9.85 -2.05
N GLN A 14 33.66 9.62 -1.19
CA GLN A 14 34.99 9.17 -1.63
C GLN A 14 34.91 7.71 -2.09
N VAL A 15 34.98 7.52 -3.40
CA VAL A 15 34.83 6.20 -4.04
C VAL A 15 36.08 5.34 -3.74
N PRO A 16 35.93 4.19 -3.05
CA PRO A 16 37.04 3.25 -2.85
C PRO A 16 37.57 2.71 -4.17
N LYS A 17 38.79 2.17 -4.19
CA LYS A 17 39.35 1.51 -5.38
C LYS A 17 38.48 0.33 -5.80
N GLY A 18 38.08 0.30 -7.08
CA GLY A 18 37.24 -0.76 -7.64
C GLY A 18 36.27 -0.23 -8.71
N SER A 19 35.35 -1.11 -9.14
CA SER A 19 34.26 -0.74 -10.05
C SER A 19 32.96 -0.74 -9.25
N TRP A 20 32.21 0.35 -9.32
CA TRP A 20 31.03 0.57 -8.50
C TRP A 20 29.81 0.93 -9.35
N LYS A 21 28.63 0.47 -8.93
CA LYS A 21 27.34 0.94 -9.42
C LYS A 21 26.60 1.62 -8.27
N VAL A 22 26.24 2.87 -8.45
CA VAL A 22 25.41 3.60 -7.48
C VAL A 22 23.96 3.47 -7.93
N LEU A 23 23.08 3.07 -7.01
CA LEU A 23 21.64 2.94 -7.23
C LEU A 23 20.93 4.01 -6.39
N PHE A 24 20.10 4.80 -7.05
CA PHE A 24 19.22 5.77 -6.39
C PHE A 24 17.78 5.24 -6.40
N PHE A 25 17.17 5.21 -5.24
CA PHE A 25 15.76 4.87 -5.07
C PHE A 25 15.02 6.10 -4.57
N VAL A 26 14.02 6.52 -5.32
CA VAL A 26 13.25 7.72 -5.03
C VAL A 26 11.78 7.33 -4.92
N CYS A 27 11.13 7.72 -3.81
CA CYS A 27 9.69 7.74 -3.71
C CYS A 27 9.20 9.08 -4.25
N ALA A 28 8.52 9.06 -5.37
CA ALA A 28 8.02 10.25 -6.05
C ALA A 28 6.52 10.15 -6.30
N LYS A 29 5.87 11.30 -6.46
CA LYS A 29 4.47 11.31 -6.89
C LYS A 29 4.37 10.75 -8.31
N ASP A 30 3.41 9.86 -8.50
CA ASP A 30 3.07 9.27 -9.79
C ASP A 30 1.83 9.97 -10.36
N GLY A 31 2.04 11.07 -11.05
CA GLY A 31 1.18 11.77 -11.98
C GLY A 31 -0.26 12.11 -11.58
N ASP A 32 -1.15 11.15 -11.49
CA ASP A 32 -2.58 11.38 -11.26
C ASP A 32 -2.97 11.44 -9.78
N PRO A 33 -4.05 12.19 -9.44
CA PRO A 33 -4.51 12.35 -8.08
C PRO A 33 -5.24 11.11 -7.56
N ASN A 34 -4.50 10.08 -7.18
CA ASN A 34 -5.03 8.98 -6.40
C ASN A 34 -4.61 9.12 -4.93
N ALA A 35 -5.43 8.60 -4.03
CA ALA A 35 -5.05 8.49 -2.64
C ALA A 35 -3.88 7.52 -2.48
N ASP A 36 -2.99 7.78 -1.53
CA ASP A 36 -2.01 6.80 -1.10
C ASP A 36 -2.72 5.72 -0.28
N TYR A 37 -3.02 4.58 -0.90
CA TYR A 37 -3.71 3.46 -0.23
C TYR A 37 -2.90 2.82 0.89
N LEU A 38 -1.60 3.09 0.97
CA LEU A 38 -0.71 2.57 2.02
C LEU A 38 -0.69 3.48 3.25
N ASP A 39 -1.26 4.70 3.15
CA ASP A 39 -1.36 5.66 4.23
C ASP A 39 -2.81 5.83 4.70
N PRO A 40 -3.18 5.38 5.91
CA PRO A 40 -4.54 5.53 6.42
C PRO A 40 -4.99 6.99 6.51
N GLU A 41 -4.09 7.95 6.71
CA GLU A 41 -4.47 9.37 6.76
C GLU A 41 -4.88 9.90 5.38
N ALA A 42 -4.22 9.44 4.31
CA ALA A 42 -4.64 9.76 2.94
C ALA A 42 -6.00 9.12 2.61
N VAL A 43 -6.22 7.87 3.04
CA VAL A 43 -7.51 7.18 2.83
C VAL A 43 -8.62 7.83 3.64
N LYS A 44 -8.38 8.31 4.87
CA LYS A 44 -9.37 9.09 5.63
C LYS A 44 -9.81 10.36 4.92
N LEU A 45 -8.90 11.04 4.23
CA LEU A 45 -9.28 12.19 3.41
C LEU A 45 -10.18 11.78 2.23
N PHE A 46 -9.86 10.69 1.56
CA PHE A 46 -10.71 10.12 0.52
C PHE A 46 -12.11 9.77 1.05
N VAL A 47 -12.18 9.07 2.18
CA VAL A 47 -13.45 8.71 2.84
C VAL A 47 -14.26 9.97 3.22
N LYS A 48 -13.59 11.00 3.72
CA LYS A 48 -14.24 12.28 4.04
C LYS A 48 -14.87 12.95 2.82
N GLU A 49 -14.17 12.97 1.69
CA GLU A 49 -14.66 13.63 0.47
C GLU A 49 -15.73 12.81 -0.27
N THR A 50 -15.79 11.51 -0.03
CA THR A 50 -16.72 10.59 -0.71
C THR A 50 -17.80 10.08 0.25
N HIS A 51 -17.48 9.14 1.11
CA HIS A 51 -18.42 8.44 2.00
C HIS A 51 -19.13 9.38 2.98
N GLN A 52 -18.37 10.27 3.62
CA GLN A 52 -18.94 11.25 4.55
C GLN A 52 -19.92 12.21 3.84
N ALA A 53 -19.64 12.59 2.59
CA ALA A 53 -20.54 13.43 1.82
C ALA A 53 -21.90 12.75 1.52
N TYR A 54 -21.93 11.43 1.40
CA TYR A 54 -23.18 10.65 1.33
C TYR A 54 -23.88 10.61 2.70
N TYR A 55 -23.16 10.31 3.75
CA TYR A 55 -23.71 10.27 5.08
C TYR A 55 -24.34 11.60 5.50
N ASP A 56 -23.68 12.73 5.22
CA ASP A 56 -24.20 14.07 5.55
C ASP A 56 -25.54 14.41 4.88
N ARG A 57 -25.87 13.69 3.78
CA ARG A 57 -27.12 13.90 3.04
C ARG A 57 -28.20 12.86 3.33
N PHE A 58 -27.80 11.63 3.67
CA PHE A 58 -28.66 10.46 3.71
C PHE A 58 -28.51 9.68 5.02
N ALA A 59 -28.13 10.36 6.12
CA ALA A 59 -27.89 9.71 7.40
C ALA A 59 -29.07 8.87 7.89
N ASP A 60 -30.30 9.32 7.64
CA ASP A 60 -31.53 8.62 8.03
C ASP A 60 -31.76 7.32 7.26
N ASP A 61 -31.12 7.14 6.11
CA ASP A 61 -31.21 5.94 5.26
C ASP A 61 -30.12 4.91 5.61
N PHE A 62 -29.10 5.29 6.41
CA PHE A 62 -27.99 4.40 6.77
C PHE A 62 -28.45 3.32 7.76
N GLY A 63 -28.09 2.09 7.45
CA GLY A 63 -28.50 0.90 8.21
C GLY A 63 -29.87 0.35 7.81
N ASP A 64 -30.60 1.04 6.91
CA ASP A 64 -31.89 0.59 6.36
C ASP A 64 -31.83 0.48 4.82
N ALA A 65 -31.91 1.58 4.09
CA ALA A 65 -31.82 1.59 2.63
C ALA A 65 -30.35 1.54 2.14
N ILE A 66 -29.45 2.18 2.86
CA ILE A 66 -28.00 2.14 2.61
C ILE A 66 -27.38 1.21 3.65
N ILE A 67 -27.12 -0.03 3.26
CA ILE A 67 -26.65 -1.08 4.16
C ILE A 67 -25.16 -1.38 4.04
N GLU A 68 -24.50 -0.90 2.96
CA GLU A 68 -23.09 -1.18 2.73
C GLU A 68 -22.42 -0.10 1.90
N THR A 69 -21.09 -0.04 1.98
CA THR A 69 -20.23 0.67 1.03
C THR A 69 -19.42 -0.33 0.24
N PHE A 70 -19.36 -0.15 -1.08
CA PHE A 70 -18.68 -1.04 -2.00
C PHE A 70 -17.48 -0.34 -2.65
N PHE A 71 -16.34 -1.01 -2.70
CA PHE A 71 -15.19 -0.57 -3.47
C PHE A 71 -14.84 -1.57 -4.57
N ASP A 72 -14.44 -1.04 -5.71
CA ASP A 72 -14.15 -1.75 -6.94
C ASP A 72 -12.65 -1.63 -7.26
N GLU A 73 -11.94 -2.73 -7.17
CA GLU A 73 -10.54 -2.91 -7.61
C GLU A 73 -9.55 -1.80 -7.22
N PRO A 74 -9.41 -1.42 -5.95
CA PRO A 74 -8.37 -0.49 -5.55
C PRO A 74 -7.00 -1.14 -5.78
N THR A 75 -6.27 -0.70 -6.81
CA THR A 75 -5.07 -1.38 -7.28
C THR A 75 -3.79 -0.61 -7.02
N MET A 76 -2.68 -1.34 -6.98
CA MET A 76 -1.33 -0.81 -6.88
C MET A 76 -0.53 -1.04 -8.19
N TYR A 77 -1.18 -0.98 -9.34
CA TYR A 77 -0.57 -1.23 -10.65
C TYR A 77 0.55 -0.29 -11.03
N ARG A 78 0.45 0.95 -10.60
CA ARG A 78 1.37 2.00 -11.01
C ARG A 78 2.80 1.68 -10.62
N ALA A 79 3.75 2.35 -11.25
CA ALA A 79 5.17 2.10 -11.08
C ALA A 79 5.54 0.61 -11.25
N GLU A 80 4.88 -0.09 -12.20
CA GLU A 80 5.10 -1.52 -12.47
C GLU A 80 4.90 -2.39 -11.21
N GLY A 81 3.84 -2.12 -10.43
CA GLY A 81 3.58 -2.79 -9.17
C GLY A 81 4.51 -2.37 -8.03
N ARG A 82 5.15 -1.22 -8.15
CA ARG A 82 6.04 -0.66 -7.12
C ARG A 82 5.49 0.64 -6.54
N MET A 83 4.16 0.79 -6.46
CA MET A 83 3.57 1.85 -5.65
C MET A 83 4.10 1.79 -4.23
N TRP A 84 4.47 2.95 -3.70
CA TRP A 84 5.15 3.07 -2.43
C TRP A 84 4.63 4.27 -1.65
N THR A 85 4.90 4.32 -0.35
CA THR A 85 4.57 5.46 0.51
C THR A 85 5.85 6.07 1.09
N ASP A 86 5.86 7.35 1.34
CA ASP A 86 7.01 8.04 1.96
C ASP A 86 7.26 7.58 3.41
N LYS A 87 6.22 7.08 4.09
CA LYS A 87 6.28 6.55 5.46
C LYS A 87 6.86 5.13 5.55
N PHE A 88 7.13 4.47 4.42
CA PHE A 88 7.52 3.06 4.39
C PHE A 88 8.77 2.76 5.22
N ASN A 89 9.82 3.58 5.09
CA ASN A 89 11.09 3.35 5.79
C ASN A 89 10.93 3.40 7.30
N GLU A 90 10.09 4.29 7.81
CA GLU A 90 9.78 4.38 9.23
C GLU A 90 9.04 3.12 9.70
N LYS A 91 7.97 2.74 8.99
CA LYS A 91 7.18 1.54 9.30
C LYS A 91 8.03 0.27 9.24
N PHE A 92 8.93 0.20 8.25
CA PHE A 92 9.86 -0.92 8.12
C PHE A 92 10.81 -1.02 9.31
N ARG A 93 11.40 0.10 9.75
CA ARG A 93 12.27 0.12 10.94
C ARG A 93 11.54 -0.31 12.20
N VAL A 94 10.30 0.15 12.38
CA VAL A 94 9.47 -0.27 13.52
C VAL A 94 9.24 -1.78 13.52
N ARG A 95 8.94 -2.36 12.35
CA ARG A 95 8.59 -3.78 12.23
C ARG A 95 9.80 -4.71 12.32
N TYR A 96 10.91 -4.33 11.70
CA TYR A 96 12.07 -5.22 11.50
C TYR A 96 13.33 -4.81 12.26
N GLY A 97 13.34 -3.65 12.95
CA GLY A 97 14.46 -3.17 13.75
C GLY A 97 15.65 -2.62 12.94
N HIS A 98 15.54 -2.52 11.62
CA HIS A 98 16.58 -1.99 10.74
C HIS A 98 15.98 -1.28 9.52
N SER A 99 16.77 -0.48 8.85
CA SER A 99 16.36 0.26 7.65
C SER A 99 16.27 -0.64 6.41
N PRO A 100 15.36 -0.34 5.44
CA PRO A 100 15.17 -1.16 4.23
C PRO A 100 16.14 -0.84 3.10
N GLU A 101 16.96 0.21 3.18
CA GLU A 101 17.70 0.76 2.03
C GLU A 101 18.58 -0.29 1.32
N LEU A 102 19.22 -1.18 2.08
CA LEU A 102 20.06 -2.24 1.50
C LEU A 102 19.24 -3.36 0.85
N LEU A 103 17.94 -3.44 1.11
CA LEU A 103 17.04 -4.42 0.52
C LEU A 103 16.41 -3.94 -0.78
N TYR A 104 16.31 -2.63 -1.00
CA TYR A 104 15.65 -2.07 -2.19
C TYR A 104 16.19 -2.58 -3.53
N PRO A 105 17.50 -2.84 -3.70
CA PRO A 105 17.99 -3.45 -4.94
C PRO A 105 17.26 -4.75 -5.31
N ALA A 106 16.78 -5.52 -4.34
CA ALA A 106 16.05 -6.78 -4.58
C ALA A 106 14.73 -6.57 -5.34
N LEU A 107 14.15 -5.36 -5.34
CA LEU A 107 12.93 -5.07 -6.10
C LEU A 107 13.14 -5.18 -7.62
N TRP A 108 14.38 -5.00 -8.10
CA TRP A 108 14.73 -5.01 -9.53
C TRP A 108 15.78 -6.06 -9.90
N TYR A 109 16.62 -6.45 -8.94
CA TYR A 109 17.78 -7.29 -9.19
C TYR A 109 17.80 -8.54 -8.30
N ASP A 110 18.54 -9.55 -8.74
CA ASP A 110 19.00 -10.61 -7.86
C ASP A 110 20.20 -10.07 -7.04
N ILE A 111 20.08 -10.10 -5.72
CA ILE A 111 21.12 -9.66 -4.77
C ILE A 111 21.78 -10.85 -4.07
N GLY A 112 21.61 -12.06 -4.60
CA GLY A 112 22.14 -13.30 -4.05
C GLY A 112 21.14 -14.02 -3.13
N GLU A 113 21.64 -14.76 -2.15
CA GLU A 113 20.83 -15.63 -1.27
C GLU A 113 19.73 -14.88 -0.52
N GLU A 114 19.92 -13.60 -0.25
CA GLU A 114 18.94 -12.76 0.46
C GLU A 114 17.79 -12.25 -0.40
N THR A 115 17.83 -12.43 -1.72
CA THR A 115 16.85 -11.83 -2.65
C THR A 115 15.41 -12.12 -2.27
N GLN A 116 15.08 -13.38 -2.03
CA GLN A 116 13.69 -13.77 -1.72
C GLN A 116 13.26 -13.26 -0.33
N SER A 117 14.14 -13.35 0.65
CA SER A 117 13.89 -12.84 2.00
C SER A 117 13.68 -11.33 1.99
N ALA A 118 14.48 -10.58 1.23
CA ALA A 118 14.37 -9.15 1.06
C ALA A 118 13.02 -8.77 0.41
N ARG A 119 12.66 -9.41 -0.71
CA ARG A 119 11.37 -9.21 -1.39
C ARG A 119 10.20 -9.51 -0.48
N ASN A 120 10.25 -10.62 0.25
CA ASN A 120 9.19 -11.00 1.18
C ASN A 120 8.98 -9.97 2.28
N ARG A 121 10.06 -9.41 2.87
CA ARG A 121 9.95 -8.34 3.86
C ARG A 121 9.39 -7.05 3.27
N LEU A 122 9.85 -6.63 2.10
CA LEU A 122 9.42 -5.40 1.44
C LEU A 122 7.96 -5.48 1.01
N PHE A 123 7.58 -6.50 0.23
CA PHE A 123 6.20 -6.67 -0.23
C PHE A 123 5.25 -7.10 0.88
N GLY A 124 5.71 -7.88 1.86
CA GLY A 124 4.89 -8.27 3.01
C GLY A 124 4.50 -7.09 3.90
N LEU A 125 5.44 -6.17 4.17
CA LEU A 125 5.07 -4.93 4.86
C LEU A 125 4.13 -4.09 4.01
N ARG A 126 4.41 -3.94 2.71
CA ARG A 126 3.54 -3.16 1.82
C ARG A 126 2.12 -3.72 1.77
N ALA A 127 1.96 -5.04 1.69
CA ALA A 127 0.66 -5.70 1.75
C ALA A 127 -0.08 -5.43 3.07
N THR A 128 0.66 -5.42 4.19
CA THR A 128 0.09 -5.04 5.49
C THR A 128 -0.37 -3.58 5.49
N LEU A 129 0.46 -2.67 5.00
CA LEU A 129 0.10 -1.24 4.94
C LEU A 129 -1.10 -0.99 4.03
N TYR A 130 -1.23 -1.73 2.93
CA TYR A 130 -2.37 -1.64 2.04
C TYR A 130 -3.67 -2.12 2.71
N ALA A 131 -3.66 -3.30 3.32
CA ALA A 131 -4.83 -3.83 4.00
C ALA A 131 -5.27 -2.93 5.18
N GLU A 132 -4.31 -2.43 5.97
CA GLU A 132 -4.59 -1.55 7.10
C GLU A 132 -4.87 -0.11 6.66
N GLY A 133 -4.23 0.38 5.60
CA GLY A 133 -4.41 1.73 5.09
C GLY A 133 -5.76 1.90 4.41
N PHE A 134 -6.12 1.02 3.48
CA PHE A 134 -7.35 1.15 2.70
C PHE A 134 -8.51 0.38 3.33
N MET A 135 -8.47 -0.97 3.36
CA MET A 135 -9.61 -1.79 3.77
C MET A 135 -10.05 -1.50 5.20
N LYS A 136 -9.12 -1.52 6.13
CA LYS A 136 -9.42 -1.26 7.54
C LYS A 136 -9.99 0.14 7.76
N THR A 137 -9.47 1.17 7.09
CA THR A 137 -9.97 2.54 7.23
C THR A 137 -11.41 2.67 6.75
N ILE A 138 -11.76 2.02 5.64
CA ILE A 138 -13.15 1.99 5.15
C ILE A 138 -14.04 1.20 6.11
N GLN A 139 -13.61 0.03 6.57
CA GLN A 139 -14.36 -0.79 7.51
C GLN A 139 -14.66 -0.03 8.82
N GLU A 140 -13.66 0.64 9.39
CA GLU A 140 -13.82 1.42 10.62
C GLU A 140 -14.84 2.54 10.43
N TRP A 141 -14.81 3.22 9.28
CA TRP A 141 -15.78 4.27 8.97
C TRP A 141 -17.18 3.68 8.77
N ALA A 142 -17.33 2.62 7.98
CA ALA A 142 -18.60 1.95 7.72
C ALA A 142 -19.26 1.48 9.01
N SER A 143 -18.51 0.79 9.86
CA SER A 143 -18.96 0.30 11.17
C SER A 143 -19.42 1.43 12.09
N ALA A 144 -18.70 2.58 12.09
CA ALA A 144 -19.08 3.75 12.88
C ALA A 144 -20.38 4.41 12.39
N HIS A 145 -20.80 4.13 11.16
CA HIS A 145 -22.02 4.67 10.53
C HIS A 145 -23.13 3.63 10.35
N GLY A 146 -22.99 2.45 10.98
CA GLY A 146 -24.03 1.42 11.02
C GLY A 146 -24.24 0.65 9.72
N ILE A 147 -23.24 0.64 8.83
CA ILE A 147 -23.26 -0.10 7.56
C ILE A 147 -22.08 -1.05 7.46
N TYR A 148 -22.10 -1.96 6.48
CA TYR A 148 -21.02 -2.90 6.20
C TYR A 148 -20.05 -2.35 5.16
N SER A 149 -18.79 -2.79 5.23
CA SER A 149 -17.81 -2.63 4.17
C SER A 149 -17.76 -3.87 3.30
N THR A 150 -17.81 -3.69 1.99
CA THR A 150 -17.68 -4.75 0.99
C THR A 150 -16.92 -4.26 -0.23
N GLY A 151 -16.59 -5.15 -1.11
CA GLY A 151 -15.87 -4.88 -2.35
C GLY A 151 -15.03 -6.07 -2.76
N HIS A 152 -14.26 -5.89 -3.78
CA HIS A 152 -13.28 -6.89 -4.22
C HIS A 152 -11.98 -6.21 -4.65
N GLN A 153 -10.92 -7.01 -4.63
CA GLN A 153 -9.62 -6.60 -5.13
C GLN A 153 -9.53 -6.95 -6.61
N ASP A 154 -8.50 -6.43 -7.24
CA ASP A 154 -8.15 -6.85 -8.59
C ASP A 154 -7.28 -8.12 -8.57
N GLN A 155 -7.41 -8.95 -9.58
CA GLN A 155 -6.64 -10.18 -9.78
C GLN A 155 -6.72 -11.16 -8.58
N GLU A 156 -7.92 -11.45 -8.10
CA GLU A 156 -8.18 -12.39 -7.01
C GLU A 156 -7.95 -13.86 -7.37
N GLU A 157 -7.41 -14.14 -8.53
CA GLU A 157 -7.11 -15.49 -8.97
C GLU A 157 -5.97 -16.12 -8.17
N ILE A 158 -5.79 -17.43 -8.36
CA ILE A 158 -4.78 -18.24 -7.64
C ILE A 158 -3.36 -17.67 -7.75
N GLN A 159 -3.05 -16.97 -8.84
CA GLN A 159 -1.75 -16.35 -9.07
C GLN A 159 -1.71 -14.86 -8.71
N ASN A 160 -2.57 -14.42 -7.79
CA ASN A 160 -2.64 -13.03 -7.37
C ASN A 160 -1.24 -12.48 -7.08
N PRO A 161 -0.78 -11.47 -7.85
CA PRO A 161 0.53 -10.90 -7.61
C PRO A 161 0.47 -9.90 -6.45
N VAL A 162 1.14 -10.21 -5.35
CA VAL A 162 1.25 -9.32 -4.19
C VAL A 162 1.72 -7.89 -4.55
N SER A 163 2.37 -7.74 -5.69
CA SER A 163 2.78 -6.43 -6.22
C SER A 163 1.62 -5.56 -6.70
N VAL A 164 0.48 -6.15 -7.01
CA VAL A 164 -0.71 -5.46 -7.53
C VAL A 164 -1.80 -5.32 -6.49
N ALA A 165 -2.21 -6.41 -5.88
CA ALA A 165 -3.39 -6.48 -5.02
C ALA A 165 -3.07 -6.75 -3.52
N GLY A 166 -1.80 -6.80 -3.16
CA GLY A 166 -1.39 -7.07 -1.78
C GLY A 166 -1.60 -8.53 -1.37
N ASP A 167 -2.11 -8.74 -0.18
CA ASP A 167 -2.46 -10.06 0.36
C ASP A 167 -3.98 -10.15 0.48
N LEU A 168 -4.59 -10.96 -0.38
CA LEU A 168 -6.04 -11.14 -0.47
C LEU A 168 -6.66 -11.55 0.87
N MET A 169 -6.04 -12.49 1.58
CA MET A 169 -6.55 -12.97 2.86
C MET A 169 -6.45 -11.91 3.95
N LEU A 170 -5.38 -11.13 3.93
CA LEU A 170 -5.19 -10.03 4.88
C LEU A 170 -6.17 -8.89 4.60
N CYS A 171 -6.44 -8.58 3.34
CA CYS A 171 -7.44 -7.59 2.96
C CYS A 171 -8.84 -8.04 3.35
N GLY A 172 -9.20 -9.30 3.09
CA GLY A 172 -10.48 -9.88 3.48
C GLY A 172 -10.74 -9.86 4.99
N LYS A 173 -9.69 -9.86 5.81
CA LYS A 173 -9.80 -9.68 7.27
C LYS A 173 -10.45 -8.34 7.66
N TYR A 174 -10.25 -7.32 6.85
CA TYR A 174 -10.76 -5.96 7.08
C TYR A 174 -11.95 -5.60 6.18
N MET A 175 -12.67 -6.60 5.71
CA MET A 175 -13.93 -6.45 4.99
C MET A 175 -15.03 -7.19 5.75
N ASP A 176 -16.16 -6.53 6.00
CA ASP A 176 -17.28 -7.20 6.68
C ASP A 176 -17.90 -8.27 5.77
N ILE A 177 -17.94 -8.00 4.47
CA ILE A 177 -18.42 -8.90 3.42
C ILE A 177 -17.36 -8.96 2.33
N PRO A 178 -16.35 -9.86 2.42
CA PRO A 178 -15.35 -10.03 1.38
C PRO A 178 -15.96 -10.49 0.06
N GLY A 179 -15.67 -9.79 -1.02
CA GLY A 179 -16.09 -10.10 -2.37
C GLY A 179 -14.97 -10.67 -3.24
N ILE A 180 -15.36 -11.32 -4.31
CA ILE A 180 -14.50 -11.78 -5.40
C ILE A 180 -15.21 -11.49 -6.70
N ASP A 181 -14.57 -10.78 -7.63
CA ASP A 181 -15.05 -10.69 -9.00
C ASP A 181 -14.51 -11.87 -9.82
N LYS A 182 -15.40 -12.68 -10.32
CA LYS A 182 -15.06 -13.77 -11.20
C LYS A 182 -15.47 -13.44 -12.63
N ILE A 183 -14.53 -12.96 -13.40
CA ILE A 183 -14.67 -12.78 -14.83
C ILE A 183 -14.44 -14.14 -15.47
N GLY A 184 -15.53 -14.82 -15.88
CA GLY A 184 -15.51 -16.19 -16.39
C GLY A 184 -15.78 -16.28 -17.86
#